data_321599e5cfaad7e5bbcf99ceaed7ab6b
#
_entry.id   321599e5cfaad7e5bbcf99ceaed7ab6b
#
_cell.length_a   1.000
_cell.length_b   1.000
_cell.length_c   1.000
_cell.angle_alpha   90.00
_cell.angle_beta   90.00
_cell.angle_gamma   90.00
#
_symmetry.space_group_name_H-M   'P 1'
#
loop_
_entity.id
_entity.type
_entity.pdbx_description
1 polymer ?
#
loop_
_entity_poly.entity_id
_entity_poly.type
_entity_poly.pdbx_seq_one_letter_code
_entity_poly.pdbx_strand_id
1 'polypeptide(L)'
;VQSFAGAFVEARDASLAKELGLLTFEVRANSLERTFADKVFAICDYYMSGDIPARQSRHIYDLHKLLGMVSLDDEMRSLMETVRAQRAGGYGNPSADDGVNLSVVLEEIVEKGPYKADYERVTVPLLYEDVAYDEALTALREIAAFLRPN
;
A
#
# COMPACT_ATOMS: atom_id res chain seq x y z
N VAL A 1 15.07 -1.34 14.75
CA VAL A 1 15.27 -2.41 13.76
C VAL A 1 16.66 -3.02 13.96
N GLN A 2 16.76 -4.32 13.80
CA GLN A 2 18.01 -5.06 13.84
C GLN A 2 18.11 -5.93 12.59
N SER A 3 19.28 -5.98 11.97
CA SER A 3 19.50 -6.88 10.84
C SER A 3 19.56 -8.34 11.32
N PHE A 4 19.27 -9.29 10.44
CA PHE A 4 19.39 -10.72 10.76
C PHE A 4 20.83 -11.08 11.19
N ALA A 5 21.84 -10.52 10.51
CA ALA A 5 23.25 -10.71 10.89
C ALA A 5 23.55 -10.12 12.27
N GLY A 6 23.00 -8.94 12.59
CA GLY A 6 23.13 -8.30 13.89
C GLY A 6 22.54 -9.15 15.02
N ALA A 7 21.30 -9.64 14.83
CA ALA A 7 20.66 -10.52 15.81
C ALA A 7 21.43 -11.83 16.04
N PHE A 8 21.98 -12.41 14.97
CA PHE A 8 22.74 -13.66 15.04
C PHE A 8 24.09 -13.50 15.78
N VAL A 9 24.81 -12.39 15.54
CA VAL A 9 26.08 -12.11 16.19
C VAL A 9 25.85 -11.74 17.65
N GLU A 10 24.89 -10.87 17.94
CA GLU A 10 24.58 -10.43 19.31
C GLU A 10 24.16 -11.59 20.23
N ALA A 11 23.39 -12.55 19.71
CA ALA A 11 23.01 -13.75 20.47
C ALA A 11 24.20 -14.65 20.86
N ARG A 12 25.35 -14.51 20.18
CA ARG A 12 26.58 -15.28 20.44
C ARG A 12 27.66 -14.48 21.18
N ASP A 13 27.83 -13.23 20.80
CA ASP A 13 28.82 -12.32 21.35
C ASP A 13 28.35 -10.86 21.21
N ALA A 14 27.75 -10.34 22.26
CA ALA A 14 27.25 -8.96 22.30
C ALA A 14 28.39 -7.92 22.20
N SER A 15 29.62 -8.26 22.65
CA SER A 15 30.78 -7.37 22.54
C SER A 15 31.20 -7.23 21.08
N LEU A 16 31.29 -8.35 20.37
CA LEU A 16 31.61 -8.38 18.95
C LEU A 16 30.51 -7.65 18.11
N ALA A 17 29.23 -7.83 18.45
CA ALA A 17 28.16 -7.10 17.79
C ALA A 17 28.31 -5.58 17.92
N LYS A 18 28.72 -5.11 19.11
CA LYS A 18 28.99 -3.69 19.36
C LYS A 18 30.20 -3.20 18.57
N GLU A 19 31.30 -3.95 18.59
CA GLU A 19 32.53 -3.61 17.86
C GLU A 19 32.28 -3.50 16.35
N LEU A 20 31.49 -4.41 15.80
CA LEU A 20 31.12 -4.41 14.36
C LEU A 20 30.00 -3.44 14.00
N GLY A 21 29.44 -2.66 14.93
CA GLY A 21 28.36 -1.74 14.69
C GLY A 21 27.04 -2.39 14.28
N LEU A 22 26.81 -3.66 14.67
CA LEU A 22 25.63 -4.45 14.32
C LEU A 22 24.48 -4.35 15.34
N LEU A 23 24.54 -3.33 16.20
CA LEU A 23 23.50 -3.10 17.20
C LEU A 23 22.19 -2.63 16.57
N THR A 24 21.13 -2.75 17.36
CA THR A 24 19.81 -2.19 17.01
C THR A 24 19.91 -0.70 16.74
N PHE A 25 19.26 -0.24 15.70
CA PHE A 25 19.14 1.17 15.37
C PHE A 25 17.66 1.55 15.13
N GLU A 26 17.34 2.80 15.39
CA GLU A 26 15.99 3.32 15.13
C GLU A 26 15.82 3.73 13.67
N VAL A 27 14.69 3.34 13.10
CA VAL A 27 14.28 3.75 11.76
C VAL A 27 12.92 4.42 11.86
N ARG A 28 12.76 5.59 11.27
CA ARG A 28 11.44 6.18 11.07
C ARG A 28 10.76 5.44 9.93
N ALA A 29 9.60 4.87 10.20
CA ALA A 29 8.77 4.21 9.22
C ALA A 29 7.38 4.85 9.23
N ASN A 30 6.68 4.82 8.09
CA ASN A 30 5.27 5.18 8.05
C ASN A 30 4.45 4.20 8.91
N SER A 31 3.35 4.68 9.50
CA SER A 31 2.38 3.79 10.12
C SER A 31 1.69 2.91 9.08
N LEU A 32 0.96 1.88 9.54
CA LEU A 32 0.18 1.01 8.64
C LEU A 32 -0.91 1.82 7.93
N GLU A 33 -1.59 2.71 8.65
CA GLU A 33 -2.64 3.57 8.14
C GLU A 33 -2.11 4.51 7.06
N ARG A 34 -0.93 5.12 7.29
CA ARG A 34 -0.30 5.97 6.28
C ARG A 34 0.12 5.17 5.05
N THR A 35 0.68 3.99 5.26
CA THR A 35 1.06 3.08 4.17
C THR A 35 -0.16 2.65 3.36
N PHE A 36 -1.27 2.35 4.05
CA PHE A 36 -2.55 2.03 3.42
C PHE A 36 -3.05 3.18 2.55
N ALA A 37 -3.14 4.39 3.12
CA ALA A 37 -3.56 5.58 2.38
C ALA A 37 -2.69 5.84 1.15
N ASP A 38 -1.36 5.82 1.28
CA ASP A 38 -0.43 6.00 0.16
C ASP A 38 -0.65 4.96 -0.96
N LYS A 39 -0.98 3.71 -0.63
CA LYS A 39 -1.27 2.65 -1.62
C LYS A 39 -2.61 2.84 -2.32
N VAL A 40 -3.63 3.34 -1.63
CA VAL A 40 -4.91 3.70 -2.25
C VAL A 40 -4.70 4.79 -3.30
N PHE A 41 -3.98 5.84 -2.98
CA PHE A 41 -3.64 6.89 -3.95
C PHE A 41 -2.80 6.34 -5.11
N ALA A 42 -1.76 5.55 -4.83
CA ALA A 42 -0.86 5.03 -5.85
C ALA A 42 -1.59 4.18 -6.90
N ILE A 43 -2.52 3.29 -6.49
CA ILE A 43 -3.25 2.46 -7.45
C ILE A 43 -4.20 3.30 -8.32
N CYS A 44 -4.79 4.36 -7.75
CA CYS A 44 -5.60 5.31 -8.49
C CYS A 44 -4.76 6.15 -9.46
N ASP A 45 -3.58 6.62 -9.03
CA ASP A 45 -2.67 7.40 -9.88
C ASP A 45 -2.24 6.61 -11.12
N TYR A 46 -1.79 5.36 -10.95
CA TYR A 46 -1.39 4.51 -12.08
C TYR A 46 -2.55 4.26 -13.05
N TYR A 47 -3.74 4.01 -12.52
CA TYR A 47 -4.92 3.82 -13.34
C TYR A 47 -5.29 5.09 -14.13
N MET A 48 -5.34 6.23 -13.47
CA MET A 48 -5.72 7.52 -14.07
C MET A 48 -4.68 8.04 -15.06
N SER A 49 -3.40 7.71 -14.88
CA SER A 49 -2.34 8.08 -15.83
C SER A 49 -2.47 7.34 -17.17
N GLY A 50 -3.23 6.25 -17.22
CA GLY A 50 -3.40 5.43 -18.42
C GLY A 50 -2.19 4.54 -18.76
N ASP A 51 -1.10 4.66 -18.01
CA ASP A 51 0.09 3.81 -18.12
C ASP A 51 0.35 3.14 -16.77
N ILE A 52 -0.04 1.86 -16.68
CA ILE A 52 0.15 1.05 -15.48
C ILE A 52 1.50 0.31 -15.61
N PRO A 53 2.55 0.75 -14.90
CA PRO A 53 3.83 0.06 -14.97
C PRO A 53 3.72 -1.37 -14.45
N ALA A 54 4.54 -2.26 -14.99
CA ALA A 54 4.63 -3.64 -14.50
C ALA A 54 4.93 -3.68 -12.99
N ARG A 55 4.42 -4.71 -12.31
CA ARG A 55 4.57 -4.95 -10.87
C ARG A 55 3.78 -4.02 -9.94
N GLN A 56 2.92 -3.15 -10.46
CA GLN A 56 2.10 -2.28 -9.59
C GLN A 56 0.85 -2.98 -9.07
N SER A 57 0.44 -4.09 -9.67
CA SER A 57 -0.66 -4.92 -9.17
C SER A 57 -0.46 -5.46 -7.75
N ARG A 58 0.78 -5.52 -7.26
CA ARG A 58 1.09 -5.87 -5.86
C ARG A 58 0.41 -4.96 -4.85
N HIS A 59 0.11 -3.71 -5.20
CA HIS A 59 -0.61 -2.81 -4.32
C HIS A 59 -2.01 -3.30 -3.98
N ILE A 60 -2.66 -4.07 -4.88
CA ILE A 60 -3.96 -4.70 -4.61
C ILE A 60 -3.81 -5.75 -3.50
N TYR A 61 -2.79 -6.62 -3.60
CA TYR A 61 -2.47 -7.58 -2.56
C TYR A 61 -2.14 -6.91 -1.22
N ASP A 62 -1.29 -5.88 -1.27
CA ASP A 62 -0.90 -5.14 -0.07
C ASP A 62 -2.12 -4.50 0.61
N LEU A 63 -3.04 -3.90 -0.16
CA LEU A 63 -4.28 -3.32 0.36
C LEU A 63 -5.20 -4.40 0.96
N HIS A 64 -5.30 -5.57 0.33
CA HIS A 64 -6.04 -6.71 0.87
C HIS A 64 -5.49 -7.14 2.25
N LYS A 65 -4.17 -7.22 2.39
CA LYS A 65 -3.55 -7.57 3.69
C LYS A 65 -3.66 -6.46 4.72
N LEU A 66 -3.43 -5.21 4.34
CA LEU A 66 -3.50 -4.06 5.25
C LEU A 66 -4.92 -3.78 5.75
N LEU A 67 -5.94 -4.06 4.94
CA LEU A 67 -7.34 -3.82 5.33
C LEU A 67 -7.72 -4.57 6.62
N GLY A 68 -7.18 -5.77 6.82
CA GLY A 68 -7.36 -6.51 8.08
C GLY A 68 -6.59 -5.97 9.29
N MET A 69 -5.74 -4.96 9.09
CA MET A 69 -4.83 -4.40 10.09
C MET A 69 -5.11 -2.93 10.43
N VAL A 70 -5.97 -2.27 9.67
CA VAL A 70 -6.37 -0.87 9.85
C VAL A 70 -7.87 -0.76 10.08
N SER A 71 -8.32 0.35 10.67
CA SER A 71 -9.75 0.65 10.83
C SER A 71 -10.19 1.65 9.77
N LEU A 72 -11.34 1.40 9.13
CA LEU A 72 -11.98 2.33 8.21
C LEU A 72 -12.96 3.21 8.98
N ASP A 73 -12.46 4.24 9.63
CA ASP A 73 -13.17 5.15 10.52
C ASP A 73 -12.93 6.65 10.14
N ASP A 74 -13.39 7.56 10.98
CA ASP A 74 -13.24 8.99 10.75
C ASP A 74 -11.77 9.46 10.84
N GLU A 75 -10.93 8.75 11.62
CA GLU A 75 -9.48 9.03 11.68
C GLU A 75 -8.81 8.68 10.35
N MET A 76 -9.19 7.54 9.77
CA MET A 76 -8.73 7.17 8.42
C MET A 76 -9.21 8.17 7.37
N ARG A 77 -10.46 8.66 7.43
CA ARG A 77 -10.93 9.72 6.52
C ARG A 77 -10.08 10.98 6.63
N SER A 78 -9.82 11.43 7.85
CA SER A 78 -8.97 12.61 8.11
C SER A 78 -7.53 12.41 7.59
N LEU A 79 -6.99 11.20 7.74
CA LEU A 79 -5.69 10.85 7.20
C LEU A 79 -5.69 10.86 5.67
N MET A 80 -6.71 10.30 5.02
CA MET A 80 -6.85 10.31 3.55
C MET A 80 -6.87 11.75 3.02
N GLU A 81 -7.59 12.67 3.66
CA GLU A 81 -7.59 14.10 3.28
C GLU A 81 -6.21 14.74 3.48
N THR A 82 -5.52 14.41 4.57
CA THR A 82 -4.16 14.88 4.82
C THR A 82 -3.19 14.40 3.73
N VAL A 83 -3.28 13.12 3.36
CA VAL A 83 -2.46 12.53 2.30
C VAL A 83 -2.78 13.17 0.95
N ARG A 84 -4.06 13.37 0.63
CA ARG A 84 -4.50 14.10 -0.57
C ARG A 84 -3.84 15.48 -0.65
N ALA A 85 -3.96 16.28 0.41
CA ALA A 85 -3.38 17.63 0.46
C ALA A 85 -1.85 17.64 0.26
N GLN A 86 -1.15 16.64 0.80
CA GLN A 86 0.29 16.50 0.63
C GLN A 86 0.72 16.09 -0.79
N ARG A 87 -0.16 15.41 -1.54
CA ARG A 87 0.10 14.91 -2.89
C ARG A 87 -0.38 15.88 -3.96
N ALA A 88 -1.35 16.75 -3.63
CA ALA A 88 -1.94 17.71 -4.55
C ALA A 88 -0.89 18.59 -5.26
N GLY A 89 -1.04 18.74 -6.57
CA GLY A 89 -0.09 19.49 -7.42
C GLY A 89 1.25 18.79 -7.65
N GLY A 90 1.47 17.61 -7.09
CA GLY A 90 2.66 16.80 -7.32
C GLY A 90 2.64 16.12 -8.68
N TYR A 91 3.80 16.05 -9.34
CA TYR A 91 3.91 15.32 -10.60
C TYR A 91 3.55 13.83 -10.41
N GLY A 92 2.63 13.33 -11.25
CA GLY A 92 2.23 11.92 -11.24
C GLY A 92 1.22 11.55 -10.15
N ASN A 93 0.52 12.51 -9.55
CA ASN A 93 -0.49 12.30 -8.52
C ASN A 93 -1.91 12.75 -8.94
N PRO A 94 -2.44 12.34 -10.12
CA PRO A 94 -3.75 12.83 -10.60
C PRO A 94 -4.91 12.46 -9.67
N SER A 95 -4.77 11.40 -8.88
CA SER A 95 -5.82 11.00 -7.94
C SER A 95 -5.99 11.95 -6.74
N ALA A 96 -5.00 12.81 -6.51
CA ALA A 96 -5.06 13.83 -5.46
C ALA A 96 -5.62 15.18 -5.95
N ASP A 97 -5.88 15.35 -7.25
CA ASP A 97 -6.39 16.58 -7.82
C ASP A 97 -7.81 16.90 -7.32
N ASP A 98 -8.13 18.20 -7.32
CA ASP A 98 -9.44 18.69 -6.89
C ASP A 98 -10.57 18.07 -7.72
N GLY A 99 -11.63 17.65 -7.05
CA GLY A 99 -12.80 17.05 -7.67
C GLY A 99 -12.68 15.56 -8.02
N VAL A 100 -11.50 14.94 -7.84
CA VAL A 100 -11.36 13.50 -8.05
C VAL A 100 -12.01 12.71 -6.92
N ASN A 101 -12.96 11.85 -7.28
CA ASN A 101 -13.60 10.93 -6.35
C ASN A 101 -12.93 9.56 -6.38
N LEU A 102 -12.12 9.26 -5.36
CA LEU A 102 -11.40 7.99 -5.25
C LEU A 102 -12.34 6.77 -5.22
N SER A 103 -13.54 6.89 -4.63
CA SER A 103 -14.51 5.79 -4.63
C SER A 103 -14.86 5.38 -6.07
N VAL A 104 -15.16 6.36 -6.94
CA VAL A 104 -15.49 6.11 -8.35
C VAL A 104 -14.30 5.49 -9.08
N VAL A 105 -13.10 6.01 -8.88
CA VAL A 105 -11.88 5.48 -9.51
C VAL A 105 -11.64 4.01 -9.10
N LEU A 106 -11.80 3.69 -7.82
CA LEU A 106 -11.66 2.31 -7.34
C LEU A 106 -12.73 1.37 -7.89
N GLU A 107 -13.97 1.84 -8.00
CA GLU A 107 -15.07 1.08 -8.64
C GLU A 107 -14.75 0.76 -10.10
N GLU A 108 -14.21 1.72 -10.85
CA GLU A 108 -13.79 1.50 -12.23
C GLU A 108 -12.61 0.50 -12.32
N ILE A 109 -11.64 0.56 -11.41
CA ILE A 109 -10.54 -0.41 -11.34
C ILE A 109 -11.09 -1.82 -11.10
N VAL A 110 -12.07 -1.96 -10.20
CA VAL A 110 -12.72 -3.26 -9.92
C VAL A 110 -13.48 -3.77 -11.13
N GLU A 111 -14.25 -2.92 -11.81
CA GLU A 111 -15.07 -3.30 -12.97
C GLU A 111 -14.23 -3.67 -14.19
N LYS A 112 -13.24 -2.83 -14.52
CA LYS A 112 -12.42 -2.99 -15.74
C LYS A 112 -11.27 -4.00 -15.59
N GLY A 113 -10.84 -4.29 -14.35
CA GLY A 113 -9.79 -5.26 -14.06
C GLY A 113 -8.42 -4.97 -14.67
N PRO A 114 -7.96 -3.72 -14.77
CA PRO A 114 -6.75 -3.36 -15.54
C PRO A 114 -5.46 -3.98 -15.01
N TYR A 115 -5.45 -4.39 -13.75
CA TYR A 115 -4.30 -4.99 -13.07
C TYR A 115 -4.27 -6.52 -13.14
N LYS A 116 -5.32 -7.18 -13.66
CA LYS A 116 -5.47 -8.65 -13.56
C LYS A 116 -4.32 -9.41 -14.17
N ALA A 117 -3.96 -9.08 -15.42
CA ALA A 117 -2.90 -9.78 -16.13
C ALA A 117 -1.51 -9.63 -15.45
N ASP A 118 -1.21 -8.44 -14.89
CA ASP A 118 0.03 -8.22 -14.15
C ASP A 118 -0.02 -8.95 -12.79
N TYR A 119 -1.17 -8.94 -12.11
CA TYR A 119 -1.35 -9.64 -10.84
C TYR A 119 -1.10 -11.14 -10.97
N GLU A 120 -1.78 -11.80 -11.91
CA GLU A 120 -1.68 -13.24 -12.12
C GLU A 120 -0.28 -13.66 -12.58
N ARG A 121 0.35 -12.87 -13.45
CA ARG A 121 1.65 -13.23 -14.04
C ARG A 121 2.85 -12.85 -13.16
N VAL A 122 2.76 -11.74 -12.41
CA VAL A 122 3.91 -11.16 -11.71
C VAL A 122 3.74 -11.21 -10.20
N THR A 123 2.56 -10.85 -9.67
CA THR A 123 2.35 -10.77 -8.22
C THR A 123 2.16 -12.15 -7.61
N VAL A 124 1.23 -12.97 -8.12
CA VAL A 124 0.93 -14.30 -7.57
C VAL A 124 2.18 -15.17 -7.35
N PRO A 125 3.14 -15.29 -8.30
CA PRO A 125 4.34 -16.11 -8.09
C PRO A 125 5.27 -15.65 -6.96
N LEU A 126 5.07 -14.45 -6.43
CA LEU A 126 5.89 -13.86 -5.36
C LEU A 126 5.19 -13.90 -3.99
N LEU A 127 3.94 -14.35 -3.92
CA LEU A 127 3.17 -14.38 -2.69
C LEU A 127 3.56 -15.60 -1.83
N TYR A 128 3.50 -15.42 -0.51
CA TYR A 128 3.63 -16.53 0.43
C TYR A 128 2.33 -17.36 0.56
N GLU A 129 1.20 -16.74 0.25
CA GLU A 129 -0.14 -17.31 0.32
C GLU A 129 -0.82 -17.11 -1.03
N ASP A 130 -1.51 -18.12 -1.50
CA ASP A 130 -2.31 -18.01 -2.71
C ASP A 130 -3.54 -17.13 -2.45
N VAL A 131 -3.49 -15.91 -2.96
CA VAL A 131 -4.61 -14.97 -2.95
C VAL A 131 -4.99 -14.69 -4.39
N ALA A 132 -6.17 -15.14 -4.79
CA ALA A 132 -6.70 -14.90 -6.13
C ALA A 132 -6.96 -13.40 -6.37
N TYR A 133 -6.85 -12.95 -7.62
CA TYR A 133 -7.11 -11.55 -7.97
C TYR A 133 -8.50 -11.09 -7.50
N ASP A 134 -9.54 -11.87 -7.76
CA ASP A 134 -10.91 -11.53 -7.40
C ASP A 134 -11.13 -11.48 -5.87
N GLU A 135 -10.38 -12.26 -5.11
CA GLU A 135 -10.33 -12.20 -3.65
C GLU A 135 -9.67 -10.90 -3.19
N ALA A 136 -8.51 -10.57 -3.75
CA ALA A 136 -7.81 -9.32 -3.42
C ALA A 136 -8.63 -8.08 -3.78
N LEU A 137 -9.44 -8.13 -4.84
CA LEU A 137 -10.36 -7.04 -5.22
C LEU A 137 -11.45 -6.76 -4.18
N THR A 138 -11.76 -7.68 -3.27
CA THR A 138 -12.73 -7.42 -2.20
C THR A 138 -12.31 -6.23 -1.35
N ALA A 139 -11.02 -6.07 -1.09
CA ALA A 139 -10.49 -4.92 -0.38
C ALA A 139 -10.77 -3.60 -1.11
N LEU A 140 -10.60 -3.55 -2.43
CA LEU A 140 -10.90 -2.33 -3.19
C LEU A 140 -12.38 -1.98 -3.15
N ARG A 141 -13.29 -2.98 -3.14
CA ARG A 141 -14.73 -2.74 -3.00
C ARG A 141 -15.08 -2.14 -1.63
N GLU A 142 -14.48 -2.66 -0.55
CA GLU A 142 -14.69 -2.13 0.80
C GLU A 142 -14.14 -0.72 0.95
N ILE A 143 -12.94 -0.46 0.43
CA ILE A 143 -12.33 0.87 0.44
C ILE A 143 -13.18 1.86 -0.38
N ALA A 144 -13.66 1.45 -1.56
CA ALA A 144 -14.54 2.28 -2.38
C ALA A 144 -15.83 2.62 -1.64
N ALA A 145 -16.46 1.63 -0.99
CA ALA A 145 -17.66 1.85 -0.19
C ALA A 145 -17.41 2.81 0.98
N PHE A 146 -16.29 2.66 1.68
CA PHE A 146 -15.88 3.55 2.76
C PHE A 146 -15.68 5.00 2.28
N LEU A 147 -15.07 5.22 1.10
CA LEU A 147 -14.75 6.55 0.57
C LEU A 147 -15.92 7.24 -0.14
N ARG A 148 -17.09 6.61 -0.24
CA ARG A 148 -18.28 7.29 -0.79
C ARG A 148 -18.63 8.51 0.06
N PRO A 149 -18.94 9.64 -0.57
CA PRO A 149 -19.51 10.78 0.13
C PRO A 149 -20.83 10.39 0.81
N ASN A 150 -21.01 10.87 2.04
CA ASN A 150 -22.30 10.75 2.74
C ASN A 150 -23.36 11.60 2.07
#